data_81b957ac77d39870261d90ad3d9beb19
#
_entry.id   81b957ac77d39870261d90ad3d9beb19
#
_cell.length_a   1.000
_cell.length_b   1.000
_cell.length_c   1.000
_cell.angle_alpha   90.00
_cell.angle_beta   90.00
_cell.angle_gamma   90.00
#
_symmetry.space_group_name_H-M   'P 1'
#
loop_
_entity.id
_entity.type
_entity.pdbx_description
1 polymer ?
#
loop_
_entity_poly.entity_id
_entity_poly.type
_entity_poly.pdbx_seq_one_letter_code
_entity_poly.pdbx_strand_id
1 'polypeptide(L)'
;MKICRFTLKSDSAASPRVGVVEEDGIHDVTKVTEMLPPLRWPVPLGDQLIANLSDLRPRMAELARSEPAIALDAVSLLAPIANPTKFVAGAGNWKHMGAPFGMIGFMGKAATALAGPAAGLQIRWPDRTTVHEPELAIIIGKKVDRPVSIDEALNYVAGYACAFDSTLKPEREDWAFCKSFDTYGTIGPWLVTADEIPNPSELGYRFWIDEDLRGERSFADLTGSPAEMIAFASTQMTLYPGDIFMSGAADVGPVLPGETMTIEIPRIGKMSVKAVAAEHARSKPWGA
;
A
#
# COMPACT_ATOMS: atom_id res chain seq x y z
N MET A 1 -0.02 -14.43 -8.37
CA MET A 1 1.38 -13.95 -8.63
C MET A 1 1.73 -12.87 -7.62
N LYS A 2 2.93 -12.90 -7.04
CA LYS A 2 3.44 -11.85 -6.15
C LYS A 2 4.41 -10.96 -6.93
N ILE A 3 4.13 -9.67 -6.99
CA ILE A 3 4.89 -8.69 -7.78
C ILE A 3 5.47 -7.64 -6.85
N CYS A 4 6.77 -7.42 -6.90
CA CYS A 4 7.45 -6.39 -6.12
C CYS A 4 8.15 -5.36 -7.01
N ARG A 5 8.45 -4.21 -6.43
CA ARG A 5 9.46 -3.27 -6.94
C ARG A 5 10.60 -3.23 -5.95
N PHE A 6 11.81 -3.18 -6.46
CA PHE A 6 13.01 -3.25 -5.61
C PHE A 6 14.19 -2.52 -6.24
N THR A 7 15.21 -2.27 -5.42
CA THR A 7 16.56 -1.91 -5.88
C THR A 7 17.55 -2.91 -5.32
N LEU A 8 18.65 -3.15 -6.02
CA LEU A 8 19.74 -3.95 -5.49
C LEU A 8 20.54 -3.12 -4.49
N LYS A 9 20.84 -3.67 -3.32
CA LYS A 9 21.70 -3.00 -2.31
C LYS A 9 23.13 -2.77 -2.81
N SER A 10 23.57 -3.57 -3.77
CA SER A 10 24.88 -3.44 -4.42
C SER A 10 24.92 -2.37 -5.52
N ASP A 11 23.75 -1.88 -5.99
CA ASP A 11 23.65 -0.88 -7.06
C ASP A 11 23.60 0.52 -6.46
N SER A 12 24.72 1.27 -6.60
CA SER A 12 24.81 2.66 -6.12
C SER A 12 23.84 3.62 -6.84
N ALA A 13 23.43 3.29 -8.07
CA ALA A 13 22.44 4.07 -8.83
C ALA A 13 21.00 3.83 -8.31
N ALA A 14 20.80 2.75 -7.53
CA ALA A 14 19.52 2.35 -6.95
C ALA A 14 18.34 2.37 -7.96
N SER A 15 18.58 1.93 -9.19
CA SER A 15 17.58 1.91 -10.25
C SER A 15 16.42 0.99 -9.89
N PRO A 16 15.16 1.48 -9.89
CA PRO A 16 14.00 0.65 -9.58
C PRO A 16 13.84 -0.50 -10.58
N ARG A 17 13.58 -1.68 -10.08
CA ARG A 17 13.36 -2.93 -10.82
C ARG A 17 11.99 -3.50 -10.50
N VAL A 18 11.51 -4.39 -11.35
CA VAL A 18 10.29 -5.17 -11.16
C VAL A 18 10.67 -6.62 -10.95
N GLY A 19 10.08 -7.27 -9.95
CA GLY A 19 10.34 -8.67 -9.63
C GLY A 19 9.08 -9.48 -9.43
N VAL A 20 9.17 -10.77 -9.73
CA VAL A 20 8.23 -11.79 -9.30
C VAL A 20 8.82 -12.50 -8.08
N VAL A 21 8.03 -12.65 -7.03
CA VAL A 21 8.47 -13.30 -5.78
C VAL A 21 7.98 -14.72 -5.77
N GLU A 22 8.90 -15.66 -5.69
CA GLU A 22 8.69 -17.10 -5.55
C GLU A 22 9.28 -17.60 -4.22
N GLU A 23 9.23 -18.91 -3.96
CA GLU A 23 9.72 -19.48 -2.70
C GLU A 23 11.23 -19.33 -2.50
N ASP A 24 12.00 -19.36 -3.58
CA ASP A 24 13.45 -19.26 -3.60
C ASP A 24 13.99 -17.81 -3.63
N GLY A 25 13.13 -16.81 -3.84
CA GLY A 25 13.54 -15.40 -3.86
C GLY A 25 12.78 -14.52 -4.84
N ILE A 26 13.45 -13.48 -5.29
CA ILE A 26 12.93 -12.52 -6.28
C ILE A 26 13.59 -12.82 -7.64
N HIS A 27 12.78 -13.01 -8.67
CA HIS A 27 13.23 -13.08 -10.05
C HIS A 27 13.06 -11.72 -10.72
N ASP A 28 14.14 -11.17 -11.24
CA ASP A 28 14.12 -9.85 -11.91
C ASP A 28 13.43 -9.97 -13.27
N VAL A 29 12.27 -9.37 -13.37
CA VAL A 29 11.47 -9.34 -14.60
C VAL A 29 11.40 -7.94 -15.21
N THR A 30 12.33 -7.05 -14.88
CA THR A 30 12.34 -5.64 -15.30
C THR A 30 12.22 -5.48 -16.82
N LYS A 31 12.76 -6.41 -17.61
CA LYS A 31 12.62 -6.44 -19.08
C LYS A 31 11.16 -6.38 -19.56
N VAL A 32 10.19 -6.76 -18.72
CA VAL A 32 8.77 -6.66 -19.07
C VAL A 32 8.33 -5.22 -19.31
N THR A 33 9.03 -4.24 -18.71
CA THR A 33 8.72 -2.82 -18.90
C THR A 33 8.96 -2.32 -20.31
N GLU A 34 9.75 -3.02 -21.11
CA GLU A 34 9.97 -2.74 -22.54
C GLU A 34 8.70 -2.97 -23.38
N MET A 35 7.75 -3.75 -22.88
CA MET A 35 6.46 -4.00 -23.52
C MET A 35 5.43 -2.89 -23.22
N LEU A 36 5.73 -1.99 -22.30
CA LEU A 36 4.83 -0.88 -21.99
C LEU A 36 4.72 0.07 -23.19
N PRO A 37 3.51 0.61 -23.45
CA PRO A 37 3.33 1.57 -24.54
C PRO A 37 4.19 2.82 -24.28
N PRO A 38 4.74 3.44 -25.33
CA PRO A 38 5.52 4.66 -25.18
C PRO A 38 4.64 5.81 -24.64
N LEU A 39 5.10 6.42 -23.57
CA LEU A 39 4.37 7.54 -22.96
C LEU A 39 4.53 8.80 -23.82
N ARG A 40 3.39 9.46 -24.09
CA ARG A 40 3.33 10.75 -24.79
C ARG A 40 2.57 11.75 -23.93
N TRP A 41 2.95 13.00 -24.01
CA TRP A 41 2.23 14.07 -23.28
C TRP A 41 0.85 14.36 -23.94
N PRO A 42 -0.22 14.56 -23.16
CA PRO A 42 -0.30 14.29 -21.71
C PRO A 42 -0.17 12.80 -21.41
N VAL A 43 0.63 12.46 -20.37
CA VAL A 43 0.79 11.06 -19.96
C VAL A 43 -0.53 10.51 -19.40
N PRO A 44 -0.86 9.23 -19.63
CA PRO A 44 -2.04 8.61 -19.05
C PRO A 44 -1.98 8.66 -17.52
N LEU A 45 -3.13 8.85 -16.88
CA LEU A 45 -3.23 8.83 -15.42
C LEU A 45 -3.08 7.39 -14.89
N GLY A 46 -2.48 7.27 -13.72
CA GLY A 46 -2.28 6.01 -13.02
C GLY A 46 -0.99 5.29 -13.34
N ASP A 47 -0.81 4.14 -12.73
CA ASP A 47 0.38 3.29 -12.89
C ASP A 47 0.27 2.45 -14.16
N GLN A 48 1.21 2.65 -15.09
CA GLN A 48 1.20 2.00 -16.39
C GLN A 48 1.55 0.50 -16.33
N LEU A 49 2.34 0.06 -15.34
CA LEU A 49 2.59 -1.36 -15.15
C LEU A 49 1.30 -2.06 -14.71
N ILE A 50 0.58 -1.46 -13.76
CA ILE A 50 -0.70 -1.99 -13.26
C ILE A 50 -1.77 -1.94 -14.36
N ALA A 51 -1.82 -0.86 -15.15
CA ALA A 51 -2.79 -0.73 -16.26
C ALA A 51 -2.64 -1.83 -17.34
N ASN A 52 -1.43 -2.33 -17.53
CA ASN A 52 -1.12 -3.36 -18.55
C ASN A 52 -0.82 -4.73 -17.91
N LEU A 53 -1.11 -4.91 -16.61
CA LEU A 53 -0.69 -6.09 -15.86
C LEU A 53 -1.18 -7.41 -16.48
N SER A 54 -2.42 -7.45 -16.98
CA SER A 54 -2.97 -8.65 -17.63
C SER A 54 -2.12 -9.13 -18.82
N ASP A 55 -1.63 -8.19 -19.62
CA ASP A 55 -0.87 -8.46 -20.83
C ASP A 55 0.62 -8.77 -20.51
N LEU A 56 1.11 -8.20 -19.41
CA LEU A 56 2.50 -8.38 -18.96
C LEU A 56 2.71 -9.70 -18.19
N ARG A 57 1.70 -10.20 -17.48
CA ARG A 57 1.81 -11.40 -16.61
C ARG A 57 2.37 -12.64 -17.31
N PRO A 58 1.97 -13.01 -18.55
CA PRO A 58 2.56 -14.17 -19.22
C PRO A 58 4.08 -14.04 -19.40
N ARG A 59 4.54 -12.85 -19.78
CA ARG A 59 5.96 -12.58 -19.94
C ARG A 59 6.70 -12.49 -18.61
N MET A 60 6.07 -11.94 -17.56
CA MET A 60 6.62 -11.97 -16.21
C MET A 60 6.86 -13.41 -15.75
N ALA A 61 5.89 -14.30 -15.96
CA ALA A 61 6.00 -15.71 -15.58
C ALA A 61 7.08 -16.45 -16.39
N GLU A 62 7.28 -16.11 -17.66
CA GLU A 62 8.36 -16.67 -18.49
C GLU A 62 9.73 -16.22 -17.98
N LEU A 63 9.90 -14.91 -17.73
CA LEU A 63 11.14 -14.34 -17.22
C LEU A 63 11.47 -14.91 -15.82
N ALA A 64 10.48 -15.02 -14.92
CA ALA A 64 10.70 -15.58 -13.61
C ALA A 64 11.27 -17.02 -13.64
N ARG A 65 10.87 -17.81 -14.61
CA ARG A 65 11.44 -19.17 -14.78
C ARG A 65 12.86 -19.21 -15.35
N SER A 66 13.29 -18.14 -16.02
CA SER A 66 14.60 -18.09 -16.70
C SER A 66 15.65 -17.28 -15.98
N GLU A 67 15.23 -16.28 -15.19
CA GLU A 67 16.16 -15.42 -14.44
C GLU A 67 16.50 -16.05 -13.08
N PRO A 68 17.73 -15.93 -12.60
CA PRO A 68 18.11 -16.48 -11.29
C PRO A 68 17.40 -15.78 -10.14
N ALA A 69 17.18 -16.52 -9.05
CA ALA A 69 16.61 -15.96 -7.83
C ALA A 69 17.61 -15.01 -7.14
N ILE A 70 17.11 -13.88 -6.69
CA ILE A 70 17.82 -12.89 -5.89
C ILE A 70 17.30 -12.99 -4.45
N ALA A 71 18.20 -13.16 -3.49
CA ALA A 71 17.83 -13.25 -2.08
C ALA A 71 17.15 -11.95 -1.59
N LEU A 72 16.13 -12.08 -0.74
CA LEU A 72 15.37 -10.94 -0.20
C LEU A 72 16.26 -9.96 0.59
N ASP A 73 17.30 -10.45 1.24
CA ASP A 73 18.22 -9.61 1.99
C ASP A 73 19.21 -8.83 1.10
N ALA A 74 19.35 -9.19 -0.17
CA ALA A 74 20.18 -8.48 -1.15
C ALA A 74 19.48 -7.26 -1.78
N VAL A 75 18.19 -7.06 -1.49
CA VAL A 75 17.39 -6.00 -2.10
C VAL A 75 16.80 -5.04 -1.06
N SER A 76 16.41 -3.86 -1.55
CA SER A 76 15.56 -2.91 -0.83
C SER A 76 14.20 -2.87 -1.51
N LEU A 77 13.15 -3.31 -0.81
CA LEU A 77 11.80 -3.34 -1.34
C LEU A 77 11.20 -1.93 -1.38
N LEU A 78 10.71 -1.54 -2.54
CA LEU A 78 9.95 -0.31 -2.77
C LEU A 78 8.45 -0.60 -2.66
N ALA A 79 7.62 0.46 -2.67
CA ALA A 79 6.18 0.28 -2.86
C ALA A 79 5.94 -0.45 -4.20
N PRO A 80 5.07 -1.49 -4.23
CA PRO A 80 4.82 -2.25 -5.46
C PRO A 80 4.08 -1.45 -6.54
N ILE A 81 3.54 -0.28 -6.19
CA ILE A 81 2.87 0.68 -7.07
C ILE A 81 3.74 1.93 -7.18
N ALA A 82 3.79 2.58 -8.36
CA ALA A 82 4.63 3.76 -8.57
C ALA A 82 3.86 5.08 -8.57
N ASN A 83 2.74 5.16 -9.28
CA ASN A 83 2.09 6.41 -9.65
C ASN A 83 0.57 6.38 -9.37
N PRO A 84 0.12 6.24 -8.12
CA PRO A 84 -1.29 6.33 -7.80
C PRO A 84 -1.79 7.75 -8.07
N THR A 85 -3.00 7.89 -8.64
CA THR A 85 -3.67 9.18 -8.70
C THR A 85 -4.44 9.48 -7.42
N LYS A 86 -4.83 8.43 -6.70
CA LYS A 86 -5.49 8.49 -5.40
C LYS A 86 -4.81 7.56 -4.42
N PHE A 87 -4.64 8.07 -3.22
CA PHE A 87 -4.16 7.32 -2.08
C PHE A 87 -5.07 7.68 -0.90
N VAL A 88 -5.95 6.77 -0.54
CA VAL A 88 -7.02 7.03 0.43
C VAL A 88 -7.20 5.87 1.41
N ALA A 89 -7.71 6.19 2.60
CA ALA A 89 -8.05 5.21 3.64
C ALA A 89 -9.53 5.30 4.02
N GLY A 90 -10.16 4.16 4.29
CA GLY A 90 -11.53 4.07 4.79
C GLY A 90 -11.62 4.56 6.23
N ALA A 91 -12.24 5.71 6.46
CA ALA A 91 -12.32 6.30 7.79
C ALA A 91 -13.34 5.57 8.67
N GLY A 92 -12.89 5.11 9.85
CA GLY A 92 -13.76 4.46 10.82
C GLY A 92 -14.44 3.18 10.31
N ASN A 93 -13.84 2.47 9.38
CA ASN A 93 -14.43 1.36 8.63
C ASN A 93 -14.43 0.02 9.40
N TRP A 94 -14.68 0.04 10.72
CA TRP A 94 -14.77 -1.18 11.53
C TRP A 94 -16.07 -1.21 12.34
N LYS A 95 -16.74 -2.36 12.39
CA LYS A 95 -18.04 -2.54 13.07
C LYS A 95 -18.05 -2.07 14.51
N HIS A 96 -16.97 -2.30 15.25
CA HIS A 96 -16.85 -1.86 16.65
C HIS A 96 -16.79 -0.33 16.83
N MET A 97 -16.52 0.43 15.76
CA MET A 97 -16.54 1.90 15.78
C MET A 97 -17.94 2.48 15.65
N GLY A 98 -18.95 1.65 15.31
CA GLY A 98 -20.37 2.00 15.37
C GLY A 98 -20.87 2.94 14.27
N ALA A 99 -20.02 3.39 13.34
CA ALA A 99 -20.44 4.23 12.21
C ALA A 99 -20.72 3.41 10.96
N PRO A 100 -21.77 3.69 10.18
CA PRO A 100 -21.96 3.09 8.87
C PRO A 100 -20.82 3.49 7.93
N PHE A 101 -20.38 2.54 7.08
CA PHE A 101 -19.41 2.85 6.05
C PHE A 101 -19.95 3.96 5.12
N GLY A 102 -19.06 4.84 4.69
CA GLY A 102 -19.43 5.98 3.84
C GLY A 102 -19.96 7.20 4.60
N MET A 103 -20.26 7.09 5.89
CA MET A 103 -20.68 8.26 6.69
C MET A 103 -19.56 9.29 6.79
N ILE A 104 -18.32 8.83 7.01
CA ILE A 104 -17.11 9.68 7.00
C ILE A 104 -16.48 9.65 5.60
N GLY A 105 -16.57 8.52 4.89
CA GLY A 105 -16.00 8.29 3.58
C GLY A 105 -14.53 7.93 3.61
N PHE A 106 -13.74 8.58 2.78
CA PHE A 106 -12.31 8.33 2.65
C PHE A 106 -11.48 9.51 3.13
N MET A 107 -10.43 9.22 3.86
CA MET A 107 -9.38 10.19 4.19
C MET A 107 -8.30 10.14 3.12
N GLY A 108 -8.00 11.29 2.51
CA GLY A 108 -6.97 11.42 1.48
C GLY A 108 -5.57 11.48 2.07
N LYS A 109 -4.60 10.97 1.30
CA LYS A 109 -3.16 11.14 1.50
C LYS A 109 -2.55 11.72 0.24
N ALA A 110 -1.51 12.52 0.37
CA ALA A 110 -0.70 12.89 -0.79
C ALA A 110 -0.09 11.63 -1.44
N ALA A 111 -0.07 11.56 -2.76
CA ALA A 111 0.57 10.45 -3.47
C ALA A 111 2.06 10.28 -3.10
N THR A 112 2.73 11.38 -2.74
CA THR A 112 4.13 11.39 -2.29
C THR A 112 4.34 10.78 -0.91
N ALA A 113 3.28 10.56 -0.11
CA ALA A 113 3.38 9.81 1.14
C ALA A 113 3.64 8.31 0.93
N LEU A 114 3.43 7.81 -0.31
CA LEU A 114 3.64 6.41 -0.67
C LEU A 114 5.12 6.04 -0.56
N ALA A 115 5.39 5.01 0.22
CA ALA A 115 6.72 4.44 0.39
C ALA A 115 6.67 2.91 0.42
N GLY A 116 7.79 2.27 0.12
CA GLY A 116 8.00 0.85 0.38
C GLY A 116 8.61 0.61 1.76
N PRO A 117 8.63 -0.65 2.22
CA PRO A 117 9.11 -0.97 3.58
C PRO A 117 10.57 -0.58 3.82
N ALA A 118 11.42 -0.57 2.78
CA ALA A 118 12.82 -0.21 2.92
C ALA A 118 13.06 1.28 3.26
N ALA A 119 12.09 2.16 3.00
CA ALA A 119 12.21 3.59 3.34
C ALA A 119 12.10 3.86 4.84
N GLY A 120 11.50 2.93 5.59
CA GLY A 120 11.15 3.13 6.99
C GLY A 120 10.04 4.17 7.19
N LEU A 121 9.54 4.31 8.40
CA LEU A 121 8.66 5.40 8.80
C LEU A 121 9.51 6.54 9.38
N GLN A 122 9.56 7.67 8.70
CA GLN A 122 10.36 8.83 9.14
C GLN A 122 9.52 9.74 10.03
N ILE A 123 9.71 9.65 11.35
CA ILE A 123 9.00 10.47 12.33
C ILE A 123 9.58 11.89 12.31
N ARG A 124 8.78 12.86 11.87
CA ARG A 124 9.19 14.25 11.65
C ARG A 124 8.94 15.17 12.84
N TRP A 125 8.08 14.74 13.78
CA TRP A 125 7.65 15.51 14.93
C TRP A 125 7.88 14.70 16.21
N PRO A 126 9.12 14.67 16.74
CA PRO A 126 9.47 13.79 17.86
C PRO A 126 8.72 14.11 19.16
N ASP A 127 8.27 15.37 19.31
CA ASP A 127 7.52 15.83 20.49
C ASP A 127 6.00 15.64 20.35
N ARG A 128 5.56 15.06 19.24
CA ARG A 128 4.15 14.77 18.96
C ARG A 128 3.94 13.29 18.65
N THR A 129 2.74 12.81 18.94
CA THR A 129 2.43 11.40 18.72
C THR A 129 2.23 11.10 17.25
N THR A 130 3.10 10.28 16.67
CA THR A 130 2.83 9.57 15.43
C THR A 130 2.22 8.22 15.79
N VAL A 131 1.12 7.85 15.12
CA VAL A 131 0.43 6.57 15.35
C VAL A 131 0.59 5.64 14.16
N HIS A 132 0.60 4.34 14.47
CA HIS A 132 0.50 3.26 13.49
C HIS A 132 -0.97 2.94 13.20
N GLU A 133 -1.23 2.50 12.00
CA GLU A 133 -2.55 2.06 11.54
C GLU A 133 -2.34 0.90 10.54
N PRO A 134 -2.34 -0.39 11.00
CA PRO A 134 -2.17 -1.55 10.13
C PRO A 134 -3.45 -1.80 9.31
N GLU A 135 -3.30 -2.04 8.00
CA GLU A 135 -4.41 -2.12 7.06
C GLU A 135 -4.17 -3.10 5.91
N LEU A 136 -5.22 -3.42 5.18
CA LEU A 136 -5.16 -4.03 3.85
C LEU A 136 -5.15 -2.92 2.80
N ALA A 137 -4.21 -2.96 1.86
CA ALA A 137 -4.25 -2.14 0.66
C ALA A 137 -4.97 -2.89 -0.47
N ILE A 138 -5.91 -2.22 -1.11
CA ILE A 138 -6.67 -2.66 -2.28
C ILE A 138 -6.20 -1.80 -3.46
N ILE A 139 -5.67 -2.42 -4.50
CA ILE A 139 -5.05 -1.74 -5.63
C ILE A 139 -5.95 -1.84 -6.86
N ILE A 140 -6.38 -0.69 -7.40
CA ILE A 140 -7.19 -0.64 -8.61
C ILE A 140 -6.38 -1.09 -9.81
N GLY A 141 -6.94 -1.99 -10.62
CA GLY A 141 -6.28 -2.57 -11.81
C GLY A 141 -6.80 -2.04 -13.13
N LYS A 142 -8.05 -1.58 -13.15
CA LYS A 142 -8.72 -1.09 -14.36
C LYS A 142 -9.39 0.24 -14.08
N LYS A 143 -9.47 1.11 -15.09
CA LYS A 143 -10.20 2.37 -14.98
C LYS A 143 -11.68 2.11 -14.67
N VAL A 144 -12.22 2.85 -13.69
CA VAL A 144 -13.64 2.87 -13.34
C VAL A 144 -14.14 4.31 -13.52
N ASP A 145 -14.89 4.59 -14.57
CA ASP A 145 -15.43 5.91 -14.91
C ASP A 145 -16.97 5.96 -14.89
N ARG A 146 -17.58 4.96 -14.27
CA ARG A 146 -19.01 4.85 -14.00
C ARG A 146 -19.25 4.21 -12.63
N PRO A 147 -20.41 4.39 -12.01
CA PRO A 147 -20.81 3.59 -10.86
C PRO A 147 -20.80 2.08 -11.20
N VAL A 148 -20.21 1.28 -10.31
CA VAL A 148 -20.22 -0.18 -10.42
C VAL A 148 -20.95 -0.78 -9.23
N SER A 149 -21.57 -1.95 -9.43
CA SER A 149 -22.21 -2.70 -8.35
C SER A 149 -21.17 -3.35 -7.43
N ILE A 150 -21.60 -3.74 -6.24
CA ILE A 150 -20.75 -4.48 -5.28
C ILE A 150 -20.24 -5.80 -5.91
N ASP A 151 -21.10 -6.49 -6.67
CA ASP A 151 -20.76 -7.76 -7.31
C ASP A 151 -19.72 -7.59 -8.44
N GLU A 152 -19.68 -6.42 -9.09
CA GLU A 152 -18.71 -6.10 -10.15
C GLU A 152 -17.40 -5.54 -9.59
N ALA A 153 -17.41 -4.94 -8.40
CA ALA A 153 -16.33 -4.09 -7.89
C ALA A 153 -14.96 -4.75 -7.87
N LEU A 154 -14.87 -6.01 -7.42
CA LEU A 154 -13.60 -6.73 -7.36
C LEU A 154 -13.01 -7.08 -8.74
N ASN A 155 -13.79 -7.04 -9.83
CA ASN A 155 -13.28 -7.22 -11.19
C ASN A 155 -12.36 -6.08 -11.65
N TYR A 156 -12.34 -4.98 -10.93
CA TYR A 156 -11.51 -3.80 -11.18
C TYR A 156 -10.26 -3.75 -10.32
N VAL A 157 -10.07 -4.71 -9.41
CA VAL A 157 -8.92 -4.79 -8.50
C VAL A 157 -7.77 -5.55 -9.16
N ALA A 158 -6.56 -4.98 -9.12
CA ALA A 158 -5.33 -5.64 -9.56
C ALA A 158 -4.85 -6.68 -8.53
N GLY A 159 -5.00 -6.34 -7.26
CA GLY A 159 -4.53 -7.17 -6.15
C GLY A 159 -4.48 -6.43 -4.82
N TYR A 160 -3.78 -7.05 -3.88
CA TYR A 160 -3.76 -6.64 -2.48
C TYR A 160 -2.33 -6.63 -1.94
N ALA A 161 -2.10 -5.77 -0.93
CA ALA A 161 -0.82 -5.68 -0.21
C ALA A 161 -1.06 -5.37 1.27
N CYS A 162 -0.04 -5.53 2.11
CA CYS A 162 -0.05 -4.97 3.46
C CYS A 162 0.12 -3.45 3.38
N ALA A 163 -0.48 -2.73 4.33
CA ALA A 163 -0.38 -1.29 4.42
C ALA A 163 -0.17 -0.80 5.86
N PHE A 164 0.52 0.33 6.00
CA PHE A 164 0.48 1.19 7.17
C PHE A 164 0.02 2.59 6.76
N ASP A 165 -1.09 3.06 7.35
CA ASP A 165 -1.58 4.44 7.25
C ASP A 165 -1.10 5.24 8.46
N SER A 166 0.21 5.54 8.54
CA SER A 166 0.75 6.29 9.67
C SER A 166 0.23 7.73 9.68
N THR A 167 -0.01 8.24 10.89
CA THR A 167 -0.65 9.53 11.09
C THR A 167 0.03 10.31 12.21
N LEU A 168 0.37 11.57 11.99
CA LEU A 168 0.64 12.49 13.07
C LEU A 168 -0.68 12.82 13.76
N LYS A 169 -0.83 12.53 15.05
CA LYS A 169 -2.08 12.83 15.76
C LYS A 169 -2.37 14.33 15.67
N PRO A 170 -3.48 14.75 15.05
CA PRO A 170 -3.76 16.17 14.85
C PRO A 170 -4.10 16.84 16.17
N GLU A 171 -3.71 18.08 16.30
CA GLU A 171 -4.12 18.98 17.39
C GLU A 171 -5.11 20.01 16.86
N ARG A 172 -4.75 20.68 15.76
CA ARG A 172 -5.57 21.69 15.06
C ARG A 172 -5.51 21.55 13.55
N GLU A 173 -4.62 20.69 13.07
CA GLU A 173 -4.40 20.47 11.64
C GLU A 173 -5.50 19.59 11.03
N ASP A 174 -5.63 19.69 9.73
CA ASP A 174 -6.45 18.80 8.94
C ASP A 174 -5.90 17.37 8.92
N TRP A 175 -6.78 16.36 8.97
CA TRP A 175 -6.41 14.96 8.97
C TRP A 175 -5.65 14.54 7.70
N ALA A 176 -6.03 15.08 6.52
CA ALA A 176 -5.35 14.75 5.28
C ALA A 176 -3.91 15.25 5.30
N PHE A 177 -3.65 16.44 5.85
CA PHE A 177 -2.29 16.94 6.05
C PHE A 177 -1.47 16.03 6.96
N CYS A 178 -2.03 15.63 8.11
CA CYS A 178 -1.36 14.79 9.11
C CYS A 178 -1.04 13.37 8.62
N LYS A 179 -1.67 12.93 7.54
CA LYS A 179 -1.45 11.64 6.88
C LYS A 179 -0.55 11.71 5.63
N SER A 180 -0.17 12.92 5.19
CA SER A 180 0.44 13.15 3.87
C SER A 180 1.95 13.40 3.90
N PHE A 181 2.62 13.16 5.03
CA PHE A 181 4.08 13.27 5.08
C PHE A 181 4.73 12.10 4.32
N ASP A 182 5.89 12.34 3.70
CA ASP A 182 6.65 11.27 3.05
C ASP A 182 6.87 10.11 4.02
N THR A 183 6.70 8.87 3.52
CA THR A 183 6.77 7.61 4.26
C THR A 183 5.60 7.29 5.20
N TYR A 184 4.60 8.17 5.33
CA TYR A 184 3.44 7.93 6.19
C TYR A 184 2.41 6.99 5.56
N GLY A 185 2.58 6.59 4.30
CA GLY A 185 1.80 5.56 3.62
C GLY A 185 2.70 4.44 3.11
N THR A 186 2.97 3.43 3.94
CA THR A 186 3.83 2.32 3.53
C THR A 186 3.01 1.18 2.97
N ILE A 187 3.32 0.74 1.74
CA ILE A 187 2.66 -0.37 1.05
C ILE A 187 3.71 -1.40 0.66
N GLY A 188 3.42 -2.68 0.92
CA GLY A 188 4.31 -3.80 0.61
C GLY A 188 3.89 -5.12 1.26
N PRO A 189 4.77 -6.10 1.36
CA PRO A 189 6.09 -6.14 0.77
C PRO A 189 6.03 -6.25 -0.76
N TRP A 190 4.90 -6.76 -1.29
CA TRP A 190 4.57 -6.95 -2.71
C TRP A 190 3.07 -6.85 -2.95
N LEU A 191 2.69 -6.72 -4.20
CA LEU A 191 1.32 -6.88 -4.67
C LEU A 191 1.04 -8.37 -4.91
N VAL A 192 0.01 -8.92 -4.29
CA VAL A 192 -0.54 -10.25 -4.63
C VAL A 192 -1.73 -10.05 -5.55
N THR A 193 -1.68 -10.62 -6.75
CA THR A 193 -2.73 -10.42 -7.76
C THR A 193 -4.10 -10.95 -7.29
N ALA A 194 -5.18 -10.30 -7.73
CA ALA A 194 -6.53 -10.53 -7.22
C ALA A 194 -7.03 -11.99 -7.43
N ASP A 195 -6.57 -12.67 -8.47
CA ASP A 195 -6.88 -14.09 -8.70
C ASP A 195 -6.37 -15.03 -7.60
N GLU A 196 -5.29 -14.64 -6.90
CA GLU A 196 -4.79 -15.38 -5.74
C GLU A 196 -5.67 -15.15 -4.49
N ILE A 197 -6.42 -14.05 -4.44
CA ILE A 197 -7.25 -13.64 -3.30
C ILE A 197 -8.64 -13.23 -3.82
N PRO A 198 -9.47 -14.20 -4.21
CA PRO A 198 -10.79 -13.89 -4.78
C PRO A 198 -11.76 -13.23 -3.78
N ASN A 199 -11.59 -13.50 -2.48
CA ASN A 199 -12.40 -12.87 -1.44
C ASN A 199 -11.50 -12.28 -0.33
N PRO A 200 -11.13 -11.00 -0.40
CA PRO A 200 -10.27 -10.37 0.60
C PRO A 200 -10.90 -10.26 2.00
N SER A 201 -12.23 -10.36 2.12
CA SER A 201 -12.92 -10.33 3.42
C SER A 201 -12.68 -11.59 4.27
N GLU A 202 -12.21 -12.68 3.67
CA GLU A 202 -11.83 -13.91 4.38
C GLU A 202 -10.44 -13.80 5.04
N LEU A 203 -9.68 -12.77 4.72
CA LEU A 203 -8.38 -12.52 5.32
C LEU A 203 -8.53 -11.83 6.67
N GLY A 204 -7.39 -11.72 7.35
CA GLY A 204 -7.22 -10.94 8.55
C GLY A 204 -5.76 -10.53 8.66
N TYR A 205 -5.43 -9.81 9.72
CA TYR A 205 -4.03 -9.48 9.98
C TYR A 205 -3.64 -9.77 11.42
N ARG A 206 -2.35 -9.97 11.62
CA ARG A 206 -1.68 -9.86 12.92
C ARG A 206 -0.70 -8.70 12.84
N PHE A 207 -0.61 -7.94 13.93
CA PHE A 207 0.22 -6.75 13.97
C PHE A 207 1.05 -6.69 15.25
N TRP A 208 2.33 -6.37 15.11
CA TRP A 208 3.30 -6.26 16.21
C TRP A 208 4.02 -4.91 16.17
N ILE A 209 4.39 -4.44 17.35
CA ILE A 209 5.49 -3.47 17.54
C ILE A 209 6.64 -4.24 18.19
N ASP A 210 7.77 -4.30 17.50
CA ASP A 210 8.88 -5.20 17.83
C ASP A 210 8.39 -6.65 17.99
N GLU A 211 8.45 -7.23 19.21
CA GLU A 211 7.97 -8.58 19.51
C GLU A 211 6.53 -8.59 20.10
N ASP A 212 5.99 -7.41 20.49
CA ASP A 212 4.71 -7.30 21.14
C ASP A 212 3.55 -7.38 20.15
N LEU A 213 2.71 -8.40 20.25
CA LEU A 213 1.46 -8.51 19.49
C LEU A 213 0.48 -7.41 19.95
N ARG A 214 0.17 -6.49 19.05
CA ARG A 214 -0.71 -5.33 19.32
C ARG A 214 -2.12 -5.48 18.75
N GLY A 215 -2.31 -6.36 17.77
CA GLY A 215 -3.62 -6.57 17.14
C GLY A 215 -3.69 -7.86 16.35
N GLU A 216 -4.88 -8.46 16.39
CA GLU A 216 -5.27 -9.57 15.53
C GLU A 216 -6.73 -9.34 15.13
N ARG A 217 -7.00 -9.20 13.82
CA ARG A 217 -8.32 -8.81 13.30
C ARG A 217 -8.68 -9.60 12.06
N SER A 218 -9.98 -9.76 11.84
CA SER A 218 -10.54 -10.29 10.60
C SER A 218 -11.12 -9.16 9.76
N PHE A 219 -10.85 -9.13 8.45
CA PHE A 219 -11.46 -8.16 7.54
C PHE A 219 -12.95 -8.43 7.29
N ALA A 220 -13.51 -9.56 7.77
CA ALA A 220 -14.94 -9.77 7.87
C ALA A 220 -15.63 -8.79 8.86
N ASP A 221 -14.85 -8.14 9.74
CA ASP A 221 -15.34 -7.16 10.71
C ASP A 221 -15.28 -5.72 10.19
N LEU A 222 -14.89 -5.51 8.93
CA LEU A 222 -15.05 -4.21 8.27
C LEU A 222 -16.54 -3.88 8.13
N THR A 223 -16.90 -2.62 8.32
CA THR A 223 -18.26 -2.12 8.09
C THR A 223 -18.59 -2.09 6.61
N GLY A 224 -17.66 -1.60 5.78
CA GLY A 224 -17.69 -1.69 4.33
C GLY A 224 -16.58 -2.65 3.86
N SER A 225 -16.98 -3.75 3.24
CA SER A 225 -16.07 -4.70 2.61
C SER A 225 -15.23 -4.04 1.50
N PRO A 226 -14.11 -4.63 1.07
CA PRO A 226 -13.36 -4.13 -0.08
C PRO A 226 -14.22 -3.90 -1.33
N ALA A 227 -15.19 -4.76 -1.61
CA ALA A 227 -16.12 -4.59 -2.73
C ALA A 227 -17.02 -3.37 -2.55
N GLU A 228 -17.61 -3.20 -1.36
CA GLU A 228 -18.44 -2.04 -1.03
C GLU A 228 -17.65 -0.74 -1.07
N MET A 229 -16.39 -0.74 -0.60
CA MET A 229 -15.51 0.42 -0.69
C MET A 229 -15.31 0.88 -2.14
N ILE A 230 -15.01 -0.05 -3.05
CA ILE A 230 -14.80 0.28 -4.48
C ILE A 230 -16.11 0.69 -5.15
N ALA A 231 -17.22 -0.03 -4.88
CA ALA A 231 -18.53 0.35 -5.39
C ALA A 231 -18.91 1.77 -4.95
N PHE A 232 -18.76 2.09 -3.65
CA PHE A 232 -19.00 3.42 -3.13
C PHE A 232 -18.10 4.48 -3.78
N ALA A 233 -16.78 4.23 -3.87
CA ALA A 233 -15.82 5.15 -4.46
C ALA A 233 -16.19 5.47 -5.93
N SER A 234 -16.65 4.47 -6.69
CA SER A 234 -17.03 4.62 -8.10
C SER A 234 -18.21 5.57 -8.32
N THR A 235 -19.05 5.79 -7.31
CA THR A 235 -20.14 6.78 -7.35
C THR A 235 -19.67 8.21 -7.13
N GLN A 236 -18.46 8.39 -6.59
CA GLN A 236 -17.93 9.70 -6.19
C GLN A 236 -16.80 10.20 -7.11
N MET A 237 -16.01 9.27 -7.67
CA MET A 237 -14.80 9.63 -8.41
C MET A 237 -14.42 8.58 -9.43
N THR A 238 -13.76 8.99 -10.53
CA THR A 238 -13.12 8.07 -11.46
C THR A 238 -11.92 7.42 -10.80
N LEU A 239 -11.81 6.09 -10.88
CA LEU A 239 -10.66 5.34 -10.37
C LEU A 239 -9.72 4.98 -11.52
N TYR A 240 -8.42 5.01 -11.26
CA TYR A 240 -7.39 4.69 -12.24
C TYR A 240 -6.52 3.52 -11.78
N PRO A 241 -5.90 2.77 -12.71
CA PRO A 241 -4.96 1.72 -12.35
C PRO A 241 -3.87 2.23 -11.43
N GLY A 242 -3.57 1.49 -10.36
CA GLY A 242 -2.61 1.90 -9.33
C GLY A 242 -3.19 2.78 -8.21
N ASP A 243 -4.44 3.25 -8.30
CA ASP A 243 -5.09 3.91 -7.17
C ASP A 243 -5.16 2.96 -5.96
N ILE A 244 -4.87 3.49 -4.78
CA ILE A 244 -4.73 2.73 -3.54
C ILE A 244 -5.87 3.08 -2.59
N PHE A 245 -6.60 2.05 -2.16
CA PHE A 245 -7.61 2.12 -1.11
C PHE A 245 -7.14 1.29 0.08
N MET A 246 -6.93 1.92 1.21
CA MET A 246 -6.64 1.22 2.46
C MET A 246 -7.93 0.97 3.23
N SER A 247 -8.00 -0.18 3.89
CA SER A 247 -9.25 -0.71 4.52
C SER A 247 -9.78 0.09 5.69
N GLY A 248 -8.96 0.95 6.29
CA GLY A 248 -9.19 1.55 7.59
C GLY A 248 -8.58 0.72 8.73
N ALA A 249 -8.09 1.38 9.76
CA ALA A 249 -7.41 0.74 10.90
C ALA A 249 -8.36 0.45 12.06
N ALA A 250 -8.18 -0.72 12.71
CA ALA A 250 -8.81 -1.08 13.99
C ALA A 250 -7.88 -0.82 15.17
N ASP A 251 -6.59 -1.09 14.98
CA ASP A 251 -5.57 -0.99 16.01
C ASP A 251 -4.71 0.26 15.75
N VAL A 252 -4.95 1.29 16.56
CA VAL A 252 -4.27 2.59 16.46
C VAL A 252 -3.52 2.86 17.75
N GLY A 253 -2.23 3.15 17.65
CA GLY A 253 -1.40 3.42 18.82
C GLY A 253 -0.12 4.14 18.45
N PRO A 254 0.61 4.65 19.45
CA PRO A 254 1.87 5.35 19.20
C PRO A 254 2.94 4.42 18.63
N VAL A 255 3.80 5.00 17.83
CA VAL A 255 5.06 4.40 17.36
C VAL A 255 6.20 5.38 17.57
N LEU A 256 7.33 4.89 18.10
CA LEU A 256 8.49 5.67 18.45
C LEU A 256 9.68 5.37 17.51
N PRO A 257 10.60 6.34 17.32
CA PRO A 257 11.85 6.06 16.63
C PRO A 257 12.62 4.91 17.29
N GLY A 258 13.07 3.96 16.48
CA GLY A 258 13.74 2.74 16.90
C GLY A 258 12.86 1.50 16.95
N GLU A 259 11.55 1.65 17.06
CA GLU A 259 10.59 0.54 17.01
C GLU A 259 10.38 0.02 15.58
N THR A 260 9.95 -1.22 15.46
CA THR A 260 9.63 -1.88 14.20
C THR A 260 8.16 -2.27 14.20
N MET A 261 7.40 -1.71 13.27
CA MET A 261 6.03 -2.12 12.98
C MET A 261 6.06 -3.34 12.07
N THR A 262 5.33 -4.39 12.42
CA THR A 262 5.23 -5.59 11.58
C THR A 262 3.76 -5.99 11.41
N ILE A 263 3.32 -6.11 10.16
CA ILE A 263 2.01 -6.66 9.81
C ILE A 263 2.18 -7.95 9.02
N GLU A 264 1.35 -8.94 9.31
CA GLU A 264 1.25 -10.18 8.56
C GLU A 264 -0.19 -10.41 8.14
N ILE A 265 -0.39 -10.60 6.84
CA ILE A 265 -1.68 -10.95 6.25
C ILE A 265 -1.51 -12.30 5.54
N PRO A 266 -2.26 -13.35 5.91
CA PRO A 266 -2.20 -14.65 5.25
C PRO A 266 -2.35 -14.51 3.72
N ARG A 267 -1.61 -15.33 2.95
CA ARG A 267 -1.54 -15.30 1.48
C ARG A 267 -0.81 -14.09 0.90
N ILE A 268 -0.78 -12.93 1.58
CA ILE A 268 0.02 -11.79 1.16
C ILE A 268 1.46 -11.96 1.67
N GLY A 269 1.64 -12.03 2.97
CA GLY A 269 2.95 -12.18 3.60
C GLY A 269 3.14 -11.22 4.76
N LYS A 270 4.39 -11.04 5.13
CA LYS A 270 4.82 -10.24 6.28
C LYS A 270 5.59 -9.01 5.82
N MET A 271 5.21 -7.83 6.32
CA MET A 271 5.89 -6.57 6.07
C MET A 271 6.36 -5.96 7.38
N SER A 272 7.65 -5.67 7.48
CA SER A 272 8.25 -4.97 8.63
C SER A 272 8.78 -3.60 8.20
N VAL A 273 8.49 -2.58 8.99
CA VAL A 273 8.86 -1.18 8.73
C VAL A 273 9.46 -0.58 9.99
N LYS A 274 10.72 -0.16 9.92
CA LYS A 274 11.40 0.47 11.04
C LYS A 274 11.03 1.94 11.12
N ALA A 275 10.60 2.40 12.30
CA ALA A 275 10.42 3.81 12.58
C ALA A 275 11.77 4.44 12.90
N VAL A 276 12.07 5.58 12.29
CA VAL A 276 13.32 6.32 12.49
C VAL A 276 13.02 7.81 12.68
N ALA A 277 13.87 8.51 13.43
CA ALA A 277 13.79 9.96 13.47
C ALA A 277 14.17 10.52 12.10
N ALA A 278 13.35 11.42 11.55
CA ALA A 278 13.70 12.09 10.30
C ALA A 278 14.92 13.01 10.50
N GLU A 279 15.77 13.09 9.50
CA GLU A 279 16.99 13.95 9.53
C GLU A 279 16.67 15.42 9.86
N HIS A 280 15.53 15.92 9.38
CA HIS A 280 15.04 17.27 9.61
C HIS A 280 13.83 17.30 10.54
N ALA A 281 13.80 16.40 11.57
CA ALA A 281 12.75 16.41 12.57
C ALA A 281 12.64 17.77 13.26
N ARG A 282 11.42 18.24 13.50
CA ARG A 282 11.13 19.51 14.16
C ARG A 282 10.29 19.30 15.39
N SER A 283 10.69 19.92 16.48
CA SER A 283 9.99 19.91 17.77
C SER A 283 9.06 21.11 17.96
N LYS A 284 9.15 22.12 17.09
CA LYS A 284 8.35 23.35 17.21
C LYS A 284 7.58 23.66 15.93
N PRO A 285 6.39 24.29 16.04
CA PRO A 285 5.68 24.81 14.88
C PRO A 285 6.57 25.73 14.03
N TRP A 286 6.28 25.80 12.75
CA TRP A 286 6.98 26.71 11.85
C TRP A 286 6.73 28.16 12.26
N GLY A 287 7.78 28.92 12.49
CA GLY A 287 7.69 30.33 12.90
C GLY A 287 7.45 30.58 14.40
N ALA A 288 7.56 29.54 15.24
CA ALA A 288 7.53 29.67 16.69
C ALA A 288 8.93 29.85 17.29
#